data_8e5f5f68cc0d5d32bafa18940d22ee20
#
_entry.id   8e5f5f68cc0d5d32bafa18940d22ee20
#
_cell.length_a   1.000
_cell.length_b   1.000
_cell.length_c   1.000
_cell.angle_alpha   90.00
_cell.angle_beta   90.00
_cell.angle_gamma   90.00
#
_symmetry.space_group_name_H-M   'P 1'
#
loop_
_entity.id
_entity.type
_entity.pdbx_description
1 polymer ?
#
loop_
_entity_poly.entity_id
_entity_poly.type
_entity_poly.pdbx_seq_one_letter_code
_entity_poly.pdbx_strand_id
1 'polypeptide(L)'
;MEEGVDGLLRDKTRKPGKPPLPAATVQKVIDLVTGPPPGETTHWTGRMLAKAVGISLRSVQRILEAHQLAPHRIRTFKLSNDPKFADKLRDVVGLYVDPPAHAVVLSVDEKSQIQALDRTQPGLPMKPGRAGTMTHDYKRNGTTTLFAALNVLDGTIIGRNMKRHRHQEFIRFLNEVDAHIPKRKAVHAIVDNYATHRHPKVRKWLAQHPRWTFHFTPTSGSWLNAVEGFFARLTNRRLKRGVFRSVAELQVAIDRFIAEANADPKPFVWAPPSRILAAVKRGKQTLESLH
;
A
#
# COMPACT_ATOMS: atom_id res chain seq x y z
N MET A 1 12.49 -23.27 -58.70
CA MET A 1 11.36 -23.63 -57.79
C MET A 1 11.61 -25.07 -57.28
N GLU A 2 12.55 -25.17 -56.31
CA GLU A 2 13.05 -26.50 -55.88
C GLU A 2 12.28 -27.16 -54.77
N GLU A 3 11.30 -26.51 -54.14
CA GLU A 3 10.60 -27.04 -52.96
C GLU A 3 9.09 -27.14 -53.10
N GLY A 4 8.53 -26.92 -54.30
CA GLY A 4 7.11 -27.11 -54.59
C GLY A 4 6.15 -26.47 -53.61
N VAL A 5 5.01 -27.12 -53.31
CA VAL A 5 3.96 -26.69 -52.38
C VAL A 5 4.49 -26.62 -50.96
N ASP A 6 5.41 -27.49 -50.54
CA ASP A 6 5.98 -27.51 -49.17
C ASP A 6 6.85 -26.26 -48.88
N GLY A 7 7.41 -25.60 -49.91
CA GLY A 7 8.12 -24.34 -49.79
C GLY A 7 7.22 -23.16 -49.48
N LEU A 8 5.93 -23.24 -49.80
CA LEU A 8 4.94 -22.22 -49.48
C LEU A 8 4.42 -22.30 -48.04
N LEU A 9 4.59 -23.44 -47.39
CA LEU A 9 4.17 -23.67 -46.02
C LEU A 9 5.23 -23.24 -44.98
N ARG A 10 6.44 -22.84 -45.45
CA ARG A 10 7.51 -22.38 -44.57
C ARG A 10 7.79 -20.90 -44.79
N ASP A 11 7.67 -20.11 -43.70
CA ASP A 11 8.08 -18.71 -43.73
C ASP A 11 9.61 -18.59 -43.81
N LYS A 12 10.16 -18.53 -45.03
CA LYS A 12 11.60 -18.38 -45.32
C LYS A 12 12.11 -16.94 -45.14
N THR A 13 11.22 -15.99 -44.81
CA THR A 13 11.56 -14.55 -44.83
C THR A 13 12.32 -14.11 -43.58
N ARG A 14 12.32 -14.88 -42.48
CA ARG A 14 13.08 -14.58 -41.28
C ARG A 14 14.39 -15.37 -41.21
N LYS A 15 15.50 -14.63 -41.17
CA LYS A 15 16.79 -15.22 -40.75
C LYS A 15 16.62 -15.86 -39.34
N PRO A 16 17.27 -17.01 -39.08
CA PRO A 16 17.26 -17.60 -37.74
C PRO A 16 17.62 -16.53 -36.70
N GLY A 17 16.83 -16.43 -35.63
CA GLY A 17 17.11 -15.51 -34.52
C GLY A 17 18.48 -15.82 -33.90
N LYS A 18 19.05 -14.85 -33.19
CA LYS A 18 20.26 -15.09 -32.39
C LYS A 18 20.02 -16.26 -31.44
N PRO A 19 20.92 -17.22 -31.32
CA PRO A 19 20.76 -18.34 -30.37
C PRO A 19 20.62 -17.81 -28.95
N PRO A 20 19.91 -18.54 -28.08
CA PRO A 20 19.79 -18.19 -26.68
C PRO A 20 21.19 -18.16 -26.02
N LEU A 21 21.34 -17.33 -24.99
CA LEU A 21 22.58 -17.28 -24.23
C LEU A 21 22.84 -18.64 -23.55
N PRO A 22 24.11 -19.05 -23.45
CA PRO A 22 24.48 -20.27 -22.71
C PRO A 22 23.94 -20.26 -21.28
N ALA A 23 23.46 -21.40 -20.80
CA ALA A 23 22.93 -21.54 -19.43
C ALA A 23 23.95 -21.07 -18.35
N ALA A 24 25.23 -21.36 -18.55
CA ALA A 24 26.30 -20.88 -17.66
C ALA A 24 26.38 -19.34 -17.59
N THR A 25 26.12 -18.64 -18.70
CA THR A 25 26.10 -17.18 -18.72
C THR A 25 24.87 -16.63 -17.94
N VAL A 26 23.74 -17.29 -18.09
CA VAL A 26 22.51 -16.93 -17.34
C VAL A 26 22.75 -17.14 -15.84
N GLN A 27 23.30 -18.30 -15.47
CA GLN A 27 23.62 -18.63 -14.06
C GLN A 27 24.59 -17.61 -13.46
N LYS A 28 25.64 -17.24 -14.19
CA LYS A 28 26.62 -16.23 -13.75
C LYS A 28 25.95 -14.88 -13.43
N VAL A 29 24.96 -14.46 -14.23
CA VAL A 29 24.19 -13.23 -13.93
C VAL A 29 23.39 -13.39 -12.62
N ILE A 30 22.77 -14.54 -12.41
CA ILE A 30 21.98 -14.84 -11.20
C ILE A 30 22.89 -14.84 -9.96
N ASP A 31 24.02 -15.53 -10.03
CA ASP A 31 24.97 -15.61 -8.91
C ASP A 31 25.51 -14.23 -8.52
N LEU A 32 25.87 -13.42 -9.50
CA LEU A 32 26.34 -12.06 -9.25
C LEU A 32 25.26 -11.18 -8.62
N VAL A 33 24.04 -11.18 -9.17
CA VAL A 33 22.97 -10.28 -8.68
C VAL A 33 22.45 -10.64 -7.30
N THR A 34 22.56 -11.92 -6.90
CA THR A 34 22.18 -12.40 -5.57
C THR A 34 23.32 -12.29 -4.56
N GLY A 35 24.54 -12.11 -5.03
CA GLY A 35 25.72 -11.88 -4.20
C GLY A 35 25.98 -10.40 -3.89
N PRO A 36 27.00 -10.11 -3.09
CA PRO A 36 27.36 -8.72 -2.76
C PRO A 36 27.82 -7.96 -4.01
N PRO A 37 27.42 -6.68 -4.15
CA PRO A 37 27.90 -5.85 -5.24
C PRO A 37 29.36 -5.43 -5.01
N PRO A 38 30.09 -5.03 -6.08
CA PRO A 38 31.47 -4.60 -5.93
C PRO A 38 31.56 -3.16 -5.37
N GLY A 39 32.58 -2.91 -4.57
CA GLY A 39 32.89 -1.58 -4.00
C GLY A 39 31.82 -1.06 -3.05
N GLU A 40 31.68 0.24 -2.95
CA GLU A 40 30.77 0.94 -2.02
C GLU A 40 29.30 1.01 -2.55
N THR A 41 28.89 0.11 -3.44
CA THR A 41 27.51 0.08 -3.96
C THR A 41 26.63 -0.84 -3.11
N THR A 42 25.35 -0.48 -2.99
CA THR A 42 24.38 -1.24 -2.17
C THR A 42 23.68 -2.35 -2.95
N HIS A 43 23.74 -2.34 -4.27
CA HIS A 43 23.08 -3.32 -5.13
C HIS A 43 23.70 -3.34 -6.54
N TRP A 44 23.56 -4.45 -7.23
CA TRP A 44 23.93 -4.59 -8.61
C TRP A 44 23.00 -3.79 -9.53
N THR A 45 23.56 -3.02 -10.44
CA THR A 45 22.79 -2.43 -11.53
C THR A 45 22.88 -3.28 -12.79
N GLY A 46 21.90 -3.16 -13.68
CA GLY A 46 21.95 -3.89 -14.96
C GLY A 46 23.19 -3.57 -15.80
N ARG A 47 23.71 -2.34 -15.74
CA ARG A 47 24.94 -1.95 -16.46
C ARG A 47 26.18 -2.59 -15.85
N MET A 48 26.26 -2.70 -14.53
CA MET A 48 27.37 -3.38 -13.84
C MET A 48 27.39 -4.86 -14.21
N LEU A 49 26.23 -5.53 -14.17
CA LEU A 49 26.10 -6.94 -14.57
C LEU A 49 26.49 -7.14 -16.04
N ALA A 50 26.02 -6.26 -16.94
CA ALA A 50 26.37 -6.30 -18.35
C ALA A 50 27.88 -6.24 -18.57
N LYS A 51 28.56 -5.34 -17.86
CA LYS A 51 30.03 -5.20 -17.89
C LYS A 51 30.75 -6.42 -17.30
N ALA A 52 30.28 -6.92 -16.16
CA ALA A 52 30.90 -8.04 -15.43
C ALA A 52 30.80 -9.38 -16.20
N VAL A 53 29.72 -9.58 -16.96
CA VAL A 53 29.46 -10.82 -17.69
C VAL A 53 29.82 -10.73 -19.18
N GLY A 54 30.02 -9.51 -19.71
CA GLY A 54 30.36 -9.29 -21.13
C GLY A 54 29.17 -9.46 -22.07
N ILE A 55 27.94 -9.16 -21.63
CA ILE A 55 26.72 -9.27 -22.43
C ILE A 55 25.98 -7.93 -22.50
N SER A 56 25.03 -7.81 -23.43
CA SER A 56 24.25 -6.56 -23.57
C SER A 56 23.37 -6.29 -22.35
N LEU A 57 23.15 -5.00 -22.03
CA LEU A 57 22.20 -4.58 -20.99
C LEU A 57 20.80 -5.19 -21.21
N ARG A 58 20.36 -5.27 -22.46
CA ARG A 58 19.06 -5.85 -22.80
C ARG A 58 18.97 -7.34 -22.46
N SER A 59 20.07 -8.08 -22.68
CA SER A 59 20.17 -9.48 -22.28
C SER A 59 20.07 -9.63 -20.77
N VAL A 60 20.79 -8.79 -20.00
CA VAL A 60 20.70 -8.77 -18.53
C VAL A 60 19.27 -8.49 -18.08
N GLN A 61 18.62 -7.47 -18.65
CA GLN A 61 17.23 -7.14 -18.29
C GLN A 61 16.26 -8.32 -18.51
N ARG A 62 16.40 -9.04 -19.65
CA ARG A 62 15.59 -10.23 -19.93
C ARG A 62 15.85 -11.36 -18.93
N ILE A 63 17.10 -11.60 -18.54
CA ILE A 63 17.45 -12.60 -17.54
C ILE A 63 16.82 -12.23 -16.20
N LEU A 64 17.01 -10.98 -15.74
CA LEU A 64 16.43 -10.51 -14.47
C LEU A 64 14.91 -10.60 -14.45
N GLU A 65 14.24 -10.26 -15.56
CA GLU A 65 12.79 -10.36 -15.70
C GLU A 65 12.32 -11.82 -15.66
N ALA A 66 12.95 -12.71 -16.42
CA ALA A 66 12.62 -14.13 -16.45
C ALA A 66 12.76 -14.80 -15.07
N HIS A 67 13.71 -14.37 -14.26
CA HIS A 67 13.93 -14.87 -12.90
C HIS A 67 13.27 -14.00 -11.81
N GLN A 68 12.45 -13.02 -12.17
CA GLN A 68 11.76 -12.10 -11.24
C GLN A 68 12.70 -11.36 -10.27
N LEU A 69 13.94 -11.12 -10.71
CA LEU A 69 14.96 -10.41 -9.94
C LEU A 69 14.90 -8.91 -10.21
N ALA A 70 14.81 -8.11 -9.16
CA ALA A 70 14.74 -6.66 -9.25
C ALA A 70 15.65 -6.01 -8.19
N PRO A 71 16.97 -5.99 -8.41
CA PRO A 71 17.95 -5.56 -7.39
C PRO A 71 17.76 -4.10 -6.92
N HIS A 72 17.15 -3.26 -7.75
CA HIS A 72 16.81 -1.87 -7.43
C HIS A 72 15.53 -1.72 -6.57
N ARG A 73 14.81 -2.82 -6.29
CA ARG A 73 13.57 -2.81 -5.51
C ARG A 73 13.77 -3.48 -4.17
N ILE A 74 13.64 -2.73 -3.11
CA ILE A 74 13.62 -3.23 -1.75
C ILE A 74 12.17 -3.26 -1.27
N ARG A 75 11.73 -4.38 -0.75
CA ARG A 75 10.48 -4.49 0.01
C ARG A 75 10.84 -4.43 1.48
N THR A 76 10.45 -3.34 2.13
CA THR A 76 10.60 -3.22 3.57
C THR A 76 9.50 -4.03 4.26
N PHE A 77 9.86 -4.79 5.27
CA PHE A 77 8.93 -5.46 6.17
C PHE A 77 9.46 -5.34 7.60
N LYS A 78 8.56 -5.43 8.56
CA LYS A 78 8.91 -5.52 9.97
C LYS A 78 8.22 -6.74 10.54
N LEU A 79 8.99 -7.63 11.14
CA LEU A 79 8.43 -8.75 11.88
C LEU A 79 7.76 -8.22 13.15
N SER A 80 6.58 -8.74 13.43
CA SER A 80 5.89 -8.41 14.67
C SER A 80 6.50 -9.17 15.84
N ASN A 81 6.79 -8.47 16.92
CA ASN A 81 7.16 -9.05 18.21
C ASN A 81 5.97 -9.15 19.17
N ASP A 82 4.74 -9.02 18.67
CA ASP A 82 3.52 -9.14 19.47
C ASP A 82 3.28 -10.61 19.85
N PRO A 83 3.33 -10.99 21.14
CA PRO A 83 3.11 -12.38 21.55
C PRO A 83 1.71 -12.89 21.23
N LYS A 84 0.73 -11.98 21.07
CA LYS A 84 -0.65 -12.29 20.68
C LYS A 84 -0.91 -12.06 19.18
N PHE A 85 0.14 -12.08 18.34
CA PHE A 85 0.01 -11.78 16.92
C PHE A 85 -1.02 -12.68 16.22
N ALA A 86 -0.95 -13.98 16.44
CA ALA A 86 -1.84 -14.94 15.78
C ALA A 86 -3.31 -14.77 16.20
N ASP A 87 -3.57 -14.49 17.46
CA ASP A 87 -4.93 -14.30 17.97
C ASP A 87 -5.54 -13.01 17.44
N LYS A 88 -4.81 -11.90 17.50
CA LYS A 88 -5.25 -10.62 16.93
C LYS A 88 -5.43 -10.70 15.42
N LEU A 89 -4.55 -11.44 14.72
CA LEU A 89 -4.68 -11.66 13.28
C LEU A 89 -5.98 -12.40 12.96
N ARG A 90 -6.30 -13.48 13.70
CA ARG A 90 -7.54 -14.24 13.50
C ARG A 90 -8.76 -13.40 13.81
N ASP A 91 -8.74 -12.62 14.90
CA ASP A 91 -9.82 -11.73 15.31
C ASP A 91 -10.12 -10.70 14.20
N VAL A 92 -9.11 -9.96 13.78
CA VAL A 92 -9.26 -8.93 12.73
C VAL A 92 -9.64 -9.51 11.37
N VAL A 93 -8.99 -10.61 10.95
CA VAL A 93 -9.30 -11.26 9.66
C VAL A 93 -10.70 -11.89 9.71
N GLY A 94 -11.11 -12.44 10.86
CA GLY A 94 -12.47 -12.95 11.05
C GLY A 94 -13.53 -11.90 10.73
N LEU A 95 -13.36 -10.67 11.22
CA LEU A 95 -14.27 -9.57 10.95
C LEU A 95 -14.37 -9.16 9.48
N TYR A 96 -13.31 -9.39 8.71
CA TYR A 96 -13.32 -9.12 7.25
C TYR A 96 -13.97 -10.26 6.45
N VAL A 97 -13.84 -11.50 6.89
CA VAL A 97 -14.28 -12.69 6.14
C VAL A 97 -15.71 -13.08 6.51
N ASP A 98 -16.04 -13.00 7.81
CA ASP A 98 -17.35 -13.39 8.35
C ASP A 98 -17.78 -12.36 9.39
N PRO A 99 -18.23 -11.18 8.94
CA PRO A 99 -18.66 -10.12 9.86
C PRO A 99 -19.93 -10.52 10.61
N PRO A 100 -20.07 -10.15 11.91
CA PRO A 100 -21.25 -10.50 12.70
C PRO A 100 -22.54 -9.94 12.07
N ALA A 101 -23.58 -10.76 12.02
CA ALA A 101 -24.91 -10.34 11.60
C ALA A 101 -25.38 -9.17 12.50
N HIS A 102 -26.08 -8.20 11.95
CA HIS A 102 -26.57 -7.01 12.67
C HIS A 102 -25.48 -6.07 13.24
N ALA A 103 -24.23 -6.20 12.82
CA ALA A 103 -23.15 -5.30 13.17
C ALA A 103 -22.70 -4.44 12.00
N VAL A 104 -21.95 -3.38 12.30
CA VAL A 104 -21.14 -2.61 11.34
C VAL A 104 -19.68 -2.86 11.70
N VAL A 105 -18.87 -3.22 10.72
CA VAL A 105 -17.42 -3.37 10.88
C VAL A 105 -16.72 -2.18 10.27
N LEU A 106 -16.02 -1.44 11.09
CA LEU A 106 -15.28 -0.24 10.68
C LEU A 106 -13.78 -0.50 10.79
N SER A 107 -13.04 -0.07 9.78
CA SER A 107 -11.59 0.09 9.84
C SER A 107 -11.32 1.58 10.09
N VAL A 108 -10.73 1.89 11.24
CA VAL A 108 -10.57 3.27 11.75
C VAL A 108 -9.11 3.60 11.93
N ASP A 109 -8.69 4.77 11.42
CA ASP A 109 -7.32 5.27 11.56
C ASP A 109 -7.23 6.77 11.27
N GLU A 110 -6.02 7.35 11.46
CA GLU A 110 -5.77 8.72 11.09
C GLU A 110 -4.56 8.87 10.16
N LYS A 111 -4.72 9.66 9.11
CA LYS A 111 -3.63 10.19 8.31
C LYS A 111 -3.20 11.54 8.86
N SER A 112 -2.15 11.53 9.66
CA SER A 112 -1.62 12.74 10.30
C SER A 112 -0.75 13.56 9.35
N GLN A 113 -0.58 14.86 9.67
CA GLN A 113 0.36 15.78 9.05
C GLN A 113 0.28 15.88 7.52
N ILE A 114 -0.93 15.86 6.97
CA ILE A 114 -1.14 16.11 5.54
C ILE A 114 -0.81 17.57 5.28
N GLN A 115 0.18 17.84 4.41
CA GLN A 115 0.70 19.18 4.17
C GLN A 115 -0.06 19.87 3.03
N ALA A 116 -0.43 21.13 3.25
CA ALA A 116 -0.89 22.03 2.20
C ALA A 116 0.35 22.60 1.47
N LEU A 117 0.70 21.96 0.35
CA LEU A 117 1.85 22.34 -0.46
C LEU A 117 1.40 23.21 -1.63
N ASP A 118 1.92 24.43 -1.68
CA ASP A 118 1.76 25.34 -2.81
C ASP A 118 3.05 25.32 -3.65
N ARG A 119 2.92 25.07 -4.95
CA ARG A 119 4.07 25.05 -5.85
C ARG A 119 4.42 26.45 -6.29
N THR A 120 5.72 26.79 -6.23
CA THR A 120 6.20 28.13 -6.59
C THR A 120 6.05 28.46 -8.08
N GLN A 121 5.94 27.41 -8.91
CA GLN A 121 5.76 27.54 -10.35
C GLN A 121 4.75 26.52 -10.87
N PRO A 122 3.95 26.85 -11.91
CA PRO A 122 3.05 25.91 -12.54
C PRO A 122 3.83 24.78 -13.21
N GLY A 123 3.28 23.57 -13.12
CA GLY A 123 3.82 22.41 -13.84
C GLY A 123 3.55 22.50 -15.34
N LEU A 124 4.41 21.88 -16.13
CA LEU A 124 4.17 21.73 -17.57
C LEU A 124 3.36 20.45 -17.81
N PRO A 125 2.31 20.52 -18.67
CA PRO A 125 1.50 19.36 -18.98
C PRO A 125 2.28 18.31 -19.76
N MET A 126 1.82 17.07 -19.68
CA MET A 126 2.35 15.96 -20.47
C MET A 126 2.02 16.15 -21.96
N LYS A 127 2.97 15.82 -22.83
CA LYS A 127 2.80 15.78 -24.28
C LYS A 127 3.32 14.43 -24.82
N PRO A 128 2.91 14.01 -26.03
CA PRO A 128 3.48 12.81 -26.65
C PRO A 128 5.01 12.86 -26.65
N GLY A 129 5.66 11.80 -26.18
CA GLY A 129 7.13 11.72 -26.06
C GLY A 129 7.75 12.54 -24.89
N ARG A 130 6.95 13.30 -24.13
CA ARG A 130 7.44 14.14 -23.03
C ARG A 130 6.58 13.98 -21.78
N ALA A 131 7.19 13.55 -20.69
CA ALA A 131 6.51 13.48 -19.39
C ALA A 131 6.09 14.87 -18.90
N GLY A 132 4.99 14.92 -18.12
CA GLY A 132 4.65 16.11 -17.37
C GLY A 132 5.74 16.43 -16.36
N THR A 133 6.04 17.72 -16.17
CA THR A 133 7.04 18.19 -15.20
C THR A 133 6.38 19.00 -14.11
N MET A 134 6.95 18.98 -12.92
CA MET A 134 6.49 19.75 -11.77
C MET A 134 7.72 20.28 -11.03
N THR A 135 7.68 21.53 -10.59
CA THR A 135 8.77 22.10 -9.79
C THR A 135 8.96 21.31 -8.50
N HIS A 136 10.19 21.18 -8.05
CA HIS A 136 10.51 20.62 -6.75
C HIS A 136 10.31 21.63 -5.62
N ASP A 137 10.31 22.94 -5.93
CA ASP A 137 10.10 23.99 -4.95
C ASP A 137 8.64 24.12 -4.54
N TYR A 138 8.42 24.28 -3.24
CA TYR A 138 7.09 24.45 -2.68
C TYR A 138 7.11 25.30 -1.41
N LYS A 139 6.00 26.00 -1.18
CA LYS A 139 5.66 26.67 0.06
C LYS A 139 4.76 25.79 0.90
N ARG A 140 5.01 25.70 2.20
CA ARG A 140 4.17 24.98 3.17
C ARG A 140 3.18 25.94 3.81
N ASN A 141 1.88 25.72 3.61
CA ASN A 141 0.81 26.56 4.15
C ASN A 141 0.13 25.96 5.38
N GLY A 142 0.78 24.98 6.02
CA GLY A 142 0.30 24.31 7.21
C GLY A 142 -0.10 22.85 6.96
N THR A 143 -0.66 22.21 7.98
CA THR A 143 -1.01 20.80 7.99
C THR A 143 -2.43 20.55 8.50
N THR A 144 -3.03 19.45 8.09
CA THR A 144 -4.26 18.88 8.67
C THR A 144 -4.06 17.41 8.97
N THR A 145 -4.93 16.85 9.82
CA THR A 145 -5.03 15.41 10.06
C THR A 145 -6.41 14.97 9.59
N LEU A 146 -6.49 13.88 8.84
CA LEU A 146 -7.73 13.24 8.46
C LEU A 146 -7.94 12.01 9.33
N PHE A 147 -9.00 11.99 10.15
CA PHE A 147 -9.56 10.77 10.72
C PHE A 147 -10.51 10.15 9.72
N ALA A 148 -10.45 8.84 9.56
CA ALA A 148 -11.36 8.13 8.66
C ALA A 148 -11.81 6.79 9.25
N ALA A 149 -13.08 6.46 9.03
CA ALA A 149 -13.68 5.17 9.32
C ALA A 149 -14.25 4.61 8.01
N LEU A 150 -13.66 3.52 7.53
CA LEU A 150 -14.12 2.78 6.37
C LEU A 150 -15.08 1.68 6.83
N ASN A 151 -16.32 1.71 6.39
CA ASN A 151 -17.23 0.58 6.54
C ASN A 151 -16.79 -0.54 5.59
N VAL A 152 -16.40 -1.65 6.18
CA VAL A 152 -15.85 -2.79 5.43
C VAL A 152 -16.92 -3.43 4.53
N LEU A 153 -18.19 -3.40 4.96
CA LEU A 153 -19.28 -4.12 4.32
C LEU A 153 -19.80 -3.42 3.05
N ASP A 154 -19.86 -2.10 3.06
CA ASP A 154 -20.38 -1.32 1.94
C ASP A 154 -19.34 -0.43 1.26
N GLY A 155 -18.17 -0.24 1.90
CA GLY A 155 -17.09 0.59 1.37
C GLY A 155 -17.27 2.07 1.59
N THR A 156 -18.28 2.51 2.34
CA THR A 156 -18.49 3.92 2.66
C THR A 156 -17.47 4.43 3.65
N ILE A 157 -17.14 5.71 3.57
CA ILE A 157 -16.13 6.36 4.38
C ILE A 157 -16.74 7.53 5.13
N ILE A 158 -16.61 7.52 6.45
CA ILE A 158 -16.84 8.69 7.29
C ILE A 158 -15.47 9.31 7.53
N GLY A 159 -15.28 10.57 7.16
CA GLY A 159 -14.00 11.26 7.32
C GLY A 159 -14.16 12.62 7.95
N ARG A 160 -13.18 13.00 8.79
CA ARG A 160 -13.14 14.31 9.44
C ARG A 160 -11.75 14.91 9.44
N ASN A 161 -11.63 16.09 8.88
CA ASN A 161 -10.41 16.90 8.97
C ASN A 161 -10.31 17.58 10.34
N MET A 162 -9.16 17.42 11.02
CA MET A 162 -8.88 18.04 12.32
C MET A 162 -7.47 18.60 12.36
N LYS A 163 -7.23 19.60 13.23
CA LYS A 163 -5.93 20.24 13.38
C LYS A 163 -4.90 19.35 14.09
N ARG A 164 -5.35 18.45 14.94
CA ARG A 164 -4.51 17.57 15.77
C ARG A 164 -5.05 16.14 15.77
N HIS A 165 -4.24 15.18 16.23
CA HIS A 165 -4.57 13.74 16.30
C HIS A 165 -4.40 13.17 17.72
N ARG A 166 -4.90 13.92 18.73
CA ARG A 166 -4.89 13.51 20.13
C ARG A 166 -6.17 12.74 20.46
N HIS A 167 -6.21 12.14 21.64
CA HIS A 167 -7.40 11.42 22.14
C HIS A 167 -8.69 12.26 22.15
N GLN A 168 -8.58 13.60 22.33
CA GLN A 168 -9.75 14.48 22.29
C GLN A 168 -10.37 14.54 20.88
N GLU A 169 -9.53 14.70 19.86
CA GLU A 169 -9.94 14.71 18.47
C GLU A 169 -10.49 13.32 18.07
N PHE A 170 -9.85 12.26 18.53
CA PHE A 170 -10.30 10.90 18.27
C PHE A 170 -11.68 10.63 18.90
N ILE A 171 -11.92 10.99 20.16
CA ILE A 171 -13.24 10.84 20.80
C ILE A 171 -14.30 11.67 20.06
N ARG A 172 -13.97 12.90 19.63
CA ARG A 172 -14.88 13.72 18.82
C ARG A 172 -15.25 13.02 17.52
N PHE A 173 -14.27 12.40 16.87
CA PHE A 173 -14.50 11.61 15.66
C PHE A 173 -15.37 10.38 15.93
N LEU A 174 -15.12 9.64 17.02
CA LEU A 174 -15.94 8.50 17.41
C LEU A 174 -17.41 8.89 17.65
N ASN A 175 -17.67 10.03 18.28
CA ASN A 175 -19.03 10.55 18.49
C ASN A 175 -19.72 10.86 17.15
N GLU A 176 -18.98 11.41 16.19
CA GLU A 176 -19.50 11.67 14.84
C GLU A 176 -19.84 10.37 14.11
N VAL A 177 -18.94 9.39 14.16
CA VAL A 177 -19.19 8.06 13.58
C VAL A 177 -20.39 7.39 14.27
N ASP A 178 -20.48 7.47 15.60
CA ASP A 178 -21.60 6.91 16.36
C ASP A 178 -22.96 7.52 15.94
N ALA A 179 -22.97 8.79 15.61
CA ALA A 179 -24.17 9.49 15.14
C ALA A 179 -24.62 9.03 13.74
N HIS A 180 -23.69 8.61 12.87
CA HIS A 180 -24.00 8.12 11.53
C HIS A 180 -24.48 6.66 11.48
N ILE A 181 -24.20 5.87 12.53
CA ILE A 181 -24.56 4.45 12.57
C ILE A 181 -25.91 4.24 13.27
N PRO A 182 -26.85 3.47 12.68
CA PRO A 182 -28.11 3.17 13.32
C PRO A 182 -27.94 2.62 14.75
N LYS A 183 -28.66 3.15 15.72
CA LYS A 183 -28.50 2.84 17.15
C LYS A 183 -28.68 1.36 17.53
N ARG A 184 -29.43 0.61 16.72
CA ARG A 184 -29.68 -0.83 16.89
C ARG A 184 -28.50 -1.72 16.43
N LYS A 185 -27.51 -1.16 15.75
CA LYS A 185 -26.37 -1.92 15.25
C LYS A 185 -25.24 -1.96 16.27
N ALA A 186 -24.65 -3.13 16.46
CA ALA A 186 -23.35 -3.24 17.12
C ALA A 186 -22.24 -2.67 16.20
N VAL A 187 -21.18 -2.16 16.79
CA VAL A 187 -20.07 -1.54 16.05
C VAL A 187 -18.77 -2.23 16.44
N HIS A 188 -18.16 -2.91 15.51
CA HIS A 188 -16.83 -3.48 15.63
C HIS A 188 -15.83 -2.57 14.94
N ALA A 189 -14.93 -1.94 15.69
CA ALA A 189 -13.94 -1.03 15.15
C ALA A 189 -12.55 -1.66 15.19
N ILE A 190 -11.95 -1.87 14.00
CA ILE A 190 -10.57 -2.30 13.83
C ILE A 190 -9.70 -1.05 13.93
N VAL A 191 -8.82 -1.01 14.92
CA VAL A 191 -7.93 0.13 15.22
C VAL A 191 -6.49 -0.37 15.38
N ASP A 192 -5.52 0.50 15.15
CA ASP A 192 -4.13 0.17 15.40
C ASP A 192 -3.76 0.32 16.91
N ASN A 193 -2.51 -0.03 17.23
CA ASN A 193 -2.01 0.03 18.60
C ASN A 193 -1.52 1.43 19.02
N TYR A 194 -1.88 2.48 18.32
CA TYR A 194 -1.45 3.83 18.65
C TYR A 194 -1.91 4.25 20.07
N ALA A 195 -1.05 4.97 20.78
CA ALA A 195 -1.29 5.34 22.18
C ALA A 195 -2.59 6.12 22.40
N THR A 196 -3.01 6.91 21.41
CA THR A 196 -4.27 7.66 21.41
C THR A 196 -5.48 6.74 21.54
N HIS A 197 -5.50 5.61 20.85
CA HIS A 197 -6.61 4.64 20.86
C HIS A 197 -6.74 3.90 22.20
N ARG A 198 -5.65 3.81 22.96
CA ARG A 198 -5.59 3.15 24.29
C ARG A 198 -5.68 4.12 25.45
N HIS A 199 -5.85 5.41 25.19
CA HIS A 199 -5.88 6.43 26.22
C HIS A 199 -7.02 6.19 27.23
N PRO A 200 -6.83 6.45 28.55
CA PRO A 200 -7.86 6.22 29.57
C PRO A 200 -9.21 6.89 29.27
N LYS A 201 -9.21 8.09 28.69
CA LYS A 201 -10.44 8.77 28.27
C LYS A 201 -11.18 8.05 27.14
N VAL A 202 -10.45 7.39 26.22
CA VAL A 202 -11.06 6.55 25.16
C VAL A 202 -11.68 5.30 25.78
N ARG A 203 -11.01 4.66 26.74
CA ARG A 203 -11.58 3.52 27.47
C ARG A 203 -12.84 3.92 28.24
N LYS A 204 -12.85 5.11 28.87
CA LYS A 204 -14.06 5.65 29.53
C LYS A 204 -15.19 5.86 28.52
N TRP A 205 -14.87 6.39 27.34
CA TRP A 205 -15.85 6.55 26.25
C TRP A 205 -16.43 5.19 25.83
N LEU A 206 -15.61 4.17 25.62
CA LEU A 206 -16.05 2.80 25.30
C LEU A 206 -16.97 2.21 26.39
N ALA A 207 -16.67 2.41 27.66
CA ALA A 207 -17.51 1.97 28.76
C ALA A 207 -18.91 2.63 28.73
N GLN A 208 -19.03 3.83 28.19
CA GLN A 208 -20.29 4.55 27.99
C GLN A 208 -21.02 4.20 26.68
N HIS A 209 -20.36 3.45 25.79
CA HIS A 209 -20.88 3.07 24.48
C HIS A 209 -20.84 1.53 24.31
N PRO A 210 -21.66 0.77 25.04
CA PRO A 210 -21.56 -0.70 25.12
C PRO A 210 -21.78 -1.41 23.77
N ARG A 211 -22.34 -0.72 22.77
CA ARG A 211 -22.47 -1.26 21.42
C ARG A 211 -21.17 -1.27 20.62
N TRP A 212 -20.09 -0.61 21.12
CA TRP A 212 -18.80 -0.52 20.47
C TRP A 212 -17.81 -1.54 21.05
N THR A 213 -17.12 -2.25 20.15
CA THR A 213 -16.02 -3.15 20.48
C THR A 213 -14.81 -2.78 19.64
N PHE A 214 -13.65 -2.54 20.28
CA PHE A 214 -12.39 -2.29 19.57
C PHE A 214 -11.61 -3.59 19.39
N HIS A 215 -11.14 -3.80 18.17
CA HIS A 215 -10.27 -4.89 17.76
C HIS A 215 -8.92 -4.31 17.37
N PHE A 216 -7.91 -4.57 18.17
CA PHE A 216 -6.58 -4.00 17.94
C PHE A 216 -5.77 -4.86 16.97
N THR A 217 -5.23 -4.24 15.92
CA THR A 217 -4.26 -4.93 15.05
C THR A 217 -3.01 -5.34 15.85
N PRO A 218 -2.29 -6.40 15.46
CA PRO A 218 -1.03 -6.73 16.11
C PRO A 218 0.01 -5.63 15.89
N THR A 219 0.98 -5.53 16.77
CA THR A 219 2.11 -4.60 16.61
C THR A 219 2.81 -4.85 15.27
N SER A 220 3.13 -3.78 14.55
CA SER A 220 3.66 -3.83 13.18
C SER A 220 2.70 -4.49 12.16
N GLY A 221 1.41 -4.55 12.45
CA GLY A 221 0.36 -5.11 11.61
C GLY A 221 -0.60 -4.07 11.01
N SER A 222 -0.18 -2.81 10.81
CA SER A 222 -1.03 -1.74 10.24
C SER A 222 -1.62 -2.10 8.87
N TRP A 223 -0.93 -2.96 8.10
CA TRP A 223 -1.44 -3.49 6.82
C TRP A 223 -2.76 -4.28 6.95
N LEU A 224 -3.14 -4.68 8.17
CA LEU A 224 -4.45 -5.26 8.47
C LEU A 224 -5.55 -4.21 8.57
N ASN A 225 -5.21 -2.93 8.66
CA ASN A 225 -6.18 -1.85 8.74
C ASN A 225 -6.58 -1.40 7.33
N ALA A 226 -7.77 -1.80 6.86
CA ALA A 226 -8.21 -1.59 5.47
C ALA A 226 -8.30 -0.12 5.06
N VAL A 227 -8.52 0.80 5.99
CA VAL A 227 -8.57 2.25 5.73
C VAL A 227 -7.25 2.81 5.22
N GLU A 228 -6.12 2.15 5.49
CA GLU A 228 -4.82 2.49 4.92
C GLU A 228 -4.82 2.43 3.38
N GLY A 229 -5.58 1.50 2.81
CA GLY A 229 -5.80 1.43 1.36
C GLY A 229 -6.51 2.68 0.82
N PHE A 230 -7.46 3.24 1.56
CA PHE A 230 -8.09 4.52 1.23
C PHE A 230 -7.09 5.68 1.33
N PHE A 231 -6.28 5.75 2.38
CA PHE A 231 -5.25 6.77 2.52
C PHE A 231 -4.20 6.71 1.41
N ALA A 232 -3.83 5.52 0.96
CA ALA A 232 -2.95 5.34 -0.19
C ALA A 232 -3.58 5.86 -1.49
N ARG A 233 -4.88 5.59 -1.74
CA ARG A 233 -5.62 6.13 -2.89
C ARG A 233 -5.69 7.65 -2.85
N LEU A 234 -6.07 8.24 -1.72
CA LEU A 234 -6.12 9.68 -1.50
C LEU A 234 -4.75 10.32 -1.79
N THR A 235 -3.68 9.74 -1.23
CA THR A 235 -2.31 10.24 -1.43
C THR A 235 -1.93 10.21 -2.91
N ASN A 236 -2.11 9.09 -3.58
CA ASN A 236 -1.63 8.90 -4.94
C ASN A 236 -2.47 9.68 -5.97
N ARG A 237 -3.79 9.76 -5.78
CA ARG A 237 -4.70 10.36 -6.76
C ARG A 237 -4.92 11.86 -6.54
N ARG A 238 -4.86 12.34 -5.30
CA ARG A 238 -5.21 13.73 -4.98
C ARG A 238 -4.07 14.54 -4.35
N LEU A 239 -3.37 13.98 -3.34
CA LEU A 239 -2.42 14.76 -2.56
C LEU A 239 -1.06 14.90 -3.24
N LYS A 240 -0.49 13.81 -3.76
CA LYS A 240 0.89 13.76 -4.29
C LYS A 240 1.18 14.80 -5.39
N ARG A 241 0.20 15.10 -6.23
CA ARG A 241 0.29 16.10 -7.31
C ARG A 241 -0.60 17.32 -7.08
N GLY A 242 -1.27 17.37 -5.93
CA GLY A 242 -2.13 18.48 -5.56
C GLY A 242 -1.31 19.74 -5.25
N VAL A 243 -1.89 20.89 -5.55
CA VAL A 243 -1.42 22.21 -5.15
C VAL A 243 -2.47 22.81 -4.25
N PHE A 244 -2.09 23.29 -3.07
CA PHE A 244 -3.01 23.79 -2.03
C PHE A 244 -2.44 25.07 -1.41
N ARG A 245 -3.11 26.18 -1.65
CA ARG A 245 -2.70 27.51 -1.18
C ARG A 245 -3.03 27.76 0.29
N SER A 246 -3.87 26.91 0.87
CA SER A 246 -4.23 26.97 2.29
C SER A 246 -4.62 25.60 2.83
N VAL A 247 -4.64 25.47 4.17
CA VAL A 247 -5.18 24.27 4.84
C VAL A 247 -6.67 24.09 4.53
N ALA A 248 -7.44 25.17 4.42
CA ALA A 248 -8.86 25.10 4.07
C ALA A 248 -9.08 24.51 2.68
N GLU A 249 -8.30 24.94 1.69
CA GLU A 249 -8.35 24.38 0.33
C GLU A 249 -8.00 22.89 0.30
N LEU A 250 -6.97 22.49 1.06
CA LEU A 250 -6.60 21.08 1.24
C LEU A 250 -7.74 20.27 1.86
N GLN A 251 -8.39 20.76 2.91
CA GLN A 251 -9.50 20.09 3.58
C GLN A 251 -10.69 19.92 2.65
N VAL A 252 -11.09 20.96 1.92
CA VAL A 252 -12.16 20.90 0.92
C VAL A 252 -11.84 19.86 -0.19
N ALA A 253 -10.57 19.76 -0.60
CA ALA A 253 -10.16 18.78 -1.60
C ALA A 253 -10.22 17.33 -1.05
N ILE A 254 -9.92 17.13 0.23
CA ILE A 254 -10.06 15.84 0.91
C ILE A 254 -11.55 15.48 1.01
N ASP A 255 -12.38 16.40 1.46
CA ASP A 255 -13.82 16.17 1.64
C ASP A 255 -14.53 15.83 0.30
N ARG A 256 -14.15 16.51 -0.80
CA ARG A 256 -14.62 16.17 -2.15
C ARG A 256 -14.18 14.77 -2.57
N PHE A 257 -12.94 14.37 -2.27
CA PHE A 257 -12.44 13.04 -2.58
C PHE A 257 -13.19 11.94 -1.81
N ILE A 258 -13.57 12.21 -0.54
CA ILE A 258 -14.40 11.31 0.26
C ILE A 258 -15.82 11.23 -0.35
N ALA A 259 -16.43 12.38 -0.70
CA ALA A 259 -17.75 12.41 -1.33
C ALA A 259 -17.77 11.65 -2.65
N GLU A 260 -16.74 11.81 -3.50
CA GLU A 260 -16.58 11.05 -4.74
C GLU A 260 -16.43 9.53 -4.48
N ALA A 261 -15.65 9.14 -3.47
CA ALA A 261 -15.50 7.74 -3.10
C ALA A 261 -16.82 7.14 -2.59
N ASN A 262 -17.64 7.92 -1.89
CA ASN A 262 -18.94 7.51 -1.37
C ASN A 262 -20.06 7.53 -2.42
N ALA A 263 -19.85 8.16 -3.58
CA ALA A 263 -20.82 8.12 -4.69
C ALA A 263 -20.86 6.74 -5.38
N ASP A 264 -19.73 6.00 -5.40
CA ASP A 264 -19.62 4.63 -5.91
C ASP A 264 -18.78 3.81 -4.93
N PRO A 265 -19.30 3.52 -3.71
CA PRO A 265 -18.56 2.81 -2.69
C PRO A 265 -18.42 1.34 -3.07
N LYS A 266 -17.25 0.77 -2.77
CA LYS A 266 -16.96 -0.64 -3.07
C LYS A 266 -16.61 -1.36 -1.78
N PRO A 267 -17.31 -2.46 -1.46
CA PRO A 267 -16.98 -3.30 -0.32
C PRO A 267 -15.50 -3.64 -0.30
N PHE A 268 -14.93 -3.72 0.89
CA PHE A 268 -13.55 -4.15 1.03
C PHE A 268 -13.48 -5.68 0.84
N VAL A 269 -12.75 -6.12 -0.18
CA VAL A 269 -12.52 -7.53 -0.44
C VAL A 269 -11.11 -7.88 0.00
N TRP A 270 -10.99 -8.72 1.01
CA TRP A 270 -9.72 -9.22 1.48
C TRP A 270 -9.17 -10.30 0.52
N ALA A 271 -7.87 -10.27 0.24
CA ALA A 271 -7.23 -11.37 -0.46
C ALA A 271 -7.37 -12.67 0.37
N PRO A 272 -7.54 -13.84 -0.26
CA PRO A 272 -7.82 -15.08 0.46
C PRO A 272 -6.88 -15.31 1.63
N PRO A 273 -7.37 -15.72 2.82
CA PRO A 273 -6.57 -15.93 4.03
C PRO A 273 -5.37 -16.86 3.82
N SER A 274 -5.48 -17.82 2.90
CA SER A 274 -4.40 -18.73 2.50
C SER A 274 -3.13 -18.00 2.01
N ARG A 275 -3.26 -16.89 1.29
CA ARG A 275 -2.11 -16.08 0.84
C ARG A 275 -1.41 -15.37 2.00
N ILE A 276 -2.17 -14.90 2.97
CA ILE A 276 -1.66 -14.19 4.15
C ILE A 276 -0.97 -15.18 5.08
N LEU A 277 -1.62 -16.31 5.37
CA LEU A 277 -1.06 -17.39 6.19
C LEU A 277 0.20 -17.99 5.55
N ALA A 278 0.24 -18.14 4.22
CA ALA A 278 1.43 -18.59 3.51
C ALA A 278 2.58 -17.55 3.58
N ALA A 279 2.29 -16.26 3.60
CA ALA A 279 3.30 -15.21 3.80
C ALA A 279 3.86 -15.20 5.23
N VAL A 280 2.97 -15.39 6.23
CA VAL A 280 3.37 -15.50 7.66
C VAL A 280 4.19 -16.75 7.91
N LYS A 281 3.80 -17.92 7.36
CA LYS A 281 4.57 -19.19 7.46
C LYS A 281 5.95 -19.05 6.83
N ARG A 282 6.08 -18.44 5.65
CA ARG A 282 7.37 -18.18 5.00
C ARG A 282 8.28 -17.28 5.84
N GLY A 283 7.72 -16.24 6.47
CA GLY A 283 8.50 -15.38 7.37
C GLY A 283 9.02 -16.11 8.61
N LYS A 284 8.27 -17.07 9.17
CA LYS A 284 8.73 -17.91 10.30
C LYS A 284 9.83 -18.88 9.89
N GLN A 285 9.71 -19.56 8.74
CA GLN A 285 10.73 -20.48 8.25
C GLN A 285 12.08 -19.81 7.97
N THR A 286 12.07 -18.56 7.51
CA THR A 286 13.29 -17.78 7.29
C THR A 286 13.98 -17.41 8.61
N LEU A 287 13.25 -17.27 9.71
CA LEU A 287 13.81 -17.01 11.04
C LEU A 287 14.42 -18.26 11.68
N GLU A 288 13.79 -19.42 11.49
CA GLU A 288 14.31 -20.71 12.01
C GLU A 288 15.57 -21.19 11.24
N SER A 289 15.76 -20.75 9.99
CA SER A 289 16.96 -21.06 9.20
C SER A 289 18.14 -20.11 9.44
N LEU A 290 17.95 -19.03 10.22
CA LEU A 290 18.99 -18.06 10.59
C LEU A 290 19.53 -18.26 12.02
N HIS A 291 19.08 -19.28 12.73
CA HIS A 291 19.59 -19.81 14.00
C HIS A 291 20.13 -21.21 13.81
#